data_2e844a669e069519e317b3e270723713
#
_entry.id   2e844a669e069519e317b3e270723713
#
_cell.length_a   1.000
_cell.length_b   1.000
_cell.length_c   1.000
_cell.angle_alpha   90.00
_cell.angle_beta   90.00
_cell.angle_gamma   90.00
#
_symmetry.space_group_name_H-M   'P 1'
#
loop_
_entity.id
_entity.type
_entity.pdbx_description
1 polymer ?
#
loop_
_entity_poly.entity_id
_entity_poly.type
_entity_poly.pdbx_seq_one_letter_code
_entity_poly.pdbx_strand_id
1 'polypeptide(L)'
;GLPVYSLYGKTRKPTPEMLQGIDVLVYDIQDIGCRSFTYISTMGVAMEAAAENGIEFIVLDRPNPIGGEKVEGNLVEDGYISFVSQFKIPYIYGLTCGELARMLVGEHMLAKDCKLTVVPMKHWKRSMDYTKTGLQWIPSSPHIPHPHSAYFYPLSGIVGELPYLSIGVGYTIPFQMFAAEWIDADKLADRMNNLNLPGIKFRPMHLKPFYAFGKGEHLQGVQVHILDYKKARLSEVQFYIMQELAALYPDKPAFCKENESRFDMFDKVCGSCLLYTSDAADDLIGV
;
A
#
# COMPACT_ATOMS: atom_id res chain seq x y z
N GLY A 1 2.42 17.21 30.63
CA GLY A 1 2.12 16.07 29.78
C GLY A 1 3.40 15.49 29.21
N LEU A 2 3.35 14.28 28.64
CA LEU A 2 4.48 13.69 27.93
C LEU A 2 4.73 14.45 26.61
N PRO A 3 6.00 14.62 26.19
CA PRO A 3 6.30 15.20 24.91
C PRO A 3 5.82 14.27 23.76
N VAL A 4 5.31 14.87 22.68
CA VAL A 4 4.89 14.16 21.48
C VAL A 4 5.66 14.74 20.29
N TYR A 5 6.35 13.87 19.55
CA TYR A 5 7.11 14.25 18.36
C TYR A 5 6.48 13.62 17.11
N SER A 6 6.33 14.43 16.06
CA SER A 6 5.85 13.92 14.78
C SER A 6 7.01 13.39 13.95
N LEU A 7 6.89 12.16 13.47
CA LEU A 7 7.77 11.56 12.46
C LEU A 7 7.15 11.65 11.05
N TYR A 8 6.10 12.47 10.90
CA TYR A 8 5.39 12.72 9.64
C TYR A 8 5.59 14.17 9.19
N GLY A 9 6.66 14.45 8.49
CA GLY A 9 6.93 15.80 8.03
C GLY A 9 8.42 16.03 7.74
N LYS A 10 8.99 17.07 8.34
CA LYS A 10 10.41 17.41 8.16
C LYS A 10 11.36 16.33 8.67
N THR A 11 10.99 15.65 9.74
CA THR A 11 11.77 14.58 10.39
C THR A 11 10.99 13.28 10.27
N ARG A 12 11.57 12.26 9.64
CA ARG A 12 11.00 10.90 9.55
C ARG A 12 11.70 9.92 10.48
N LYS A 13 12.99 10.17 10.79
CA LYS A 13 13.81 9.39 11.71
C LYS A 13 13.88 10.13 13.04
N PRO A 14 13.68 9.47 14.20
CA PRO A 14 13.88 10.09 15.51
C PRO A 14 15.28 10.69 15.63
N THR A 15 15.37 11.94 16.10
CA THR A 15 16.67 12.58 16.34
C THR A 15 17.24 12.19 17.71
N PRO A 16 18.56 12.32 17.95
CA PRO A 16 19.14 12.04 19.26
C PRO A 16 18.49 12.83 20.39
N GLU A 17 18.07 14.08 20.15
CA GLU A 17 17.38 14.92 21.14
C GLU A 17 16.00 14.36 21.51
N MET A 18 15.25 13.80 20.53
CA MET A 18 13.97 13.13 20.79
C MET A 18 14.13 11.86 21.60
N LEU A 19 15.30 11.22 21.53
CA LEU A 19 15.62 9.95 22.20
C LEU A 19 16.35 10.13 23.52
N GLN A 20 16.63 11.37 23.93
CA GLN A 20 17.37 11.64 25.18
C GLN A 20 16.60 11.12 26.40
N GLY A 21 17.27 10.28 27.21
CA GLY A 21 16.67 9.68 28.42
C GLY A 21 15.71 8.52 28.14
N ILE A 22 15.72 7.97 26.91
CA ILE A 22 14.94 6.80 26.53
C ILE A 22 15.87 5.58 26.51
N ASP A 23 15.50 4.54 27.26
CA ASP A 23 16.21 3.25 27.30
C ASP A 23 15.66 2.24 26.31
N VAL A 24 14.35 2.36 26.01
CA VAL A 24 13.61 1.43 25.15
C VAL A 24 12.67 2.21 24.24
N LEU A 25 12.70 1.92 22.96
CA LEU A 25 11.73 2.41 21.97
C LEU A 25 10.76 1.30 21.59
N VAL A 26 9.45 1.54 21.79
CA VAL A 26 8.41 0.54 21.55
C VAL A 26 7.63 0.88 20.28
N TYR A 27 7.49 -0.08 19.38
CA TYR A 27 6.64 0.00 18.20
C TYR A 27 5.34 -0.80 18.44
N ASP A 28 4.21 -0.10 18.47
CA ASP A 28 2.87 -0.65 18.69
C ASP A 28 1.87 -0.03 17.70
N ILE A 29 2.13 -0.23 16.39
CA ILE A 29 1.34 0.40 15.33
C ILE A 29 0.73 -0.71 14.45
N GLN A 30 -0.55 -0.55 14.08
CA GLN A 30 -1.25 -1.46 13.18
C GLN A 30 -0.90 -1.13 11.72
N ASP A 31 -0.09 -1.96 11.09
CA ASP A 31 0.18 -1.93 9.65
C ASP A 31 -0.94 -2.65 8.86
N ILE A 32 -0.91 -2.54 7.52
CA ILE A 32 -1.92 -3.13 6.65
C ILE A 32 -1.40 -4.21 5.68
N GLY A 33 -0.12 -4.56 5.75
CA GLY A 33 0.47 -5.64 4.95
C GLY A 33 0.84 -5.25 3.52
N CYS A 34 0.91 -3.95 3.21
CA CYS A 34 1.31 -3.43 1.90
C CYS A 34 2.53 -2.52 2.02
N ARG A 35 3.54 -2.74 1.17
CA ARG A 35 4.86 -2.10 1.23
C ARG A 35 4.79 -0.57 1.25
N SER A 36 3.95 0.03 0.44
CA SER A 36 3.84 1.49 0.33
C SER A 36 3.04 2.15 1.45
N PHE A 37 2.44 1.37 2.36
CA PHE A 37 1.85 1.90 3.58
C PHE A 37 2.97 2.10 4.62
N THR A 38 3.41 3.34 4.81
CA THR A 38 4.72 3.72 5.34
C THR A 38 4.97 3.45 6.82
N TYR A 39 4.08 2.77 7.53
CA TYR A 39 4.30 2.44 8.94
C TYR A 39 5.47 1.47 9.14
N ILE A 40 5.67 0.53 8.22
CA ILE A 40 6.87 -0.33 8.24
C ILE A 40 8.15 0.46 7.95
N SER A 41 8.07 1.50 7.13
CA SER A 41 9.21 2.39 6.87
C SER A 41 9.55 3.22 8.12
N THR A 42 8.53 3.72 8.83
CA THR A 42 8.71 4.37 10.14
C THR A 42 9.36 3.40 11.14
N MET A 43 8.94 2.13 11.16
CA MET A 43 9.56 1.10 11.98
C MET A 43 11.05 0.96 11.66
N GLY A 44 11.41 0.84 10.40
CA GLY A 44 12.81 0.68 9.97
C GLY A 44 13.70 1.85 10.37
N VAL A 45 13.28 3.10 10.06
CA VAL A 45 14.08 4.28 10.45
C VAL A 45 14.16 4.47 11.96
N ALA A 46 13.13 4.04 12.72
CA ALA A 46 13.16 4.05 14.18
C ALA A 46 14.09 2.97 14.74
N MET A 47 14.15 1.78 14.12
CA MET A 47 15.12 0.73 14.46
C MET A 47 16.56 1.21 14.25
N GLU A 48 16.84 1.87 13.13
CA GLU A 48 18.16 2.47 12.87
C GLU A 48 18.51 3.55 13.91
N ALA A 49 17.57 4.44 14.23
CA ALA A 49 17.77 5.46 15.24
C ALA A 49 18.06 4.86 16.63
N ALA A 50 17.35 3.77 16.98
CA ALA A 50 17.62 3.03 18.22
C ALA A 50 19.01 2.43 18.23
N ALA A 51 19.45 1.82 17.11
CA ALA A 51 20.79 1.25 16.96
C ALA A 51 21.89 2.31 17.08
N GLU A 52 21.71 3.49 16.47
CA GLU A 52 22.66 4.60 16.52
C GLU A 52 22.85 5.16 17.92
N ASN A 53 21.78 5.14 18.73
CA ASN A 53 21.76 5.69 20.10
C ASN A 53 21.91 4.62 21.20
N GLY A 54 22.13 3.35 20.84
CA GLY A 54 22.31 2.25 21.81
C GLY A 54 21.03 1.89 22.60
N ILE A 55 19.86 2.19 22.04
CA ILE A 55 18.53 1.97 22.62
C ILE A 55 17.99 0.61 22.17
N GLU A 56 17.34 -0.12 23.07
CA GLU A 56 16.61 -1.34 22.71
C GLU A 56 15.34 -1.02 21.93
N PHE A 57 15.06 -1.78 20.85
CA PHE A 57 13.83 -1.67 20.07
C PHE A 57 12.90 -2.83 20.35
N ILE A 58 11.67 -2.56 20.77
CA ILE A 58 10.67 -3.58 21.06
C ILE A 58 9.50 -3.44 20.08
N VAL A 59 9.15 -4.54 19.39
CA VAL A 59 7.93 -4.63 18.57
C VAL A 59 6.87 -5.40 19.34
N LEU A 60 5.74 -4.75 19.64
CA LEU A 60 4.54 -5.42 20.07
C LEU A 60 3.79 -5.86 18.81
N ASP A 61 3.90 -7.15 18.48
CA ASP A 61 3.44 -7.63 17.18
C ASP A 61 1.92 -7.57 17.03
N ARG A 62 1.45 -7.26 15.82
CA ARG A 62 0.04 -7.13 15.48
C ARG A 62 -0.31 -7.96 14.24
N PRO A 63 -1.59 -8.41 14.12
CA PRO A 63 -2.01 -9.18 12.97
C PRO A 63 -1.79 -8.42 11.66
N ASN A 64 -1.26 -9.10 10.64
CA ASN A 64 -1.37 -8.59 9.28
C ASN A 64 -2.84 -8.73 8.84
N PRO A 65 -3.54 -7.63 8.50
CA PRO A 65 -4.97 -7.69 8.18
C PRO A 65 -5.29 -8.56 6.97
N ILE A 66 -4.34 -8.65 6.03
CA ILE A 66 -4.47 -9.47 4.82
C ILE A 66 -4.10 -10.93 5.10
N GLY A 67 -3.58 -11.24 6.27
CA GLY A 67 -3.01 -12.56 6.61
C GLY A 67 -1.55 -12.69 6.21
N GLY A 68 -0.98 -13.88 6.44
CA GLY A 68 0.43 -14.15 6.19
C GLY A 68 0.70 -15.07 4.99
N GLU A 69 -0.32 -15.48 4.23
CA GLU A 69 -0.16 -16.44 3.13
C GLU A 69 -0.04 -15.76 1.76
N LYS A 70 -0.55 -14.54 1.62
CA LYS A 70 -0.57 -13.80 0.36
C LYS A 70 0.71 -12.99 0.19
N VAL A 71 1.42 -13.25 -0.89
CA VAL A 71 2.62 -12.53 -1.33
C VAL A 71 2.43 -12.18 -2.80
N GLU A 72 2.51 -10.88 -3.14
CA GLU A 72 2.27 -10.39 -4.51
C GLU A 72 3.12 -9.16 -4.83
N GLY A 73 3.33 -8.94 -6.12
CA GLY A 73 4.06 -7.80 -6.66
C GLY A 73 5.58 -8.01 -6.66
N ASN A 74 6.28 -7.09 -7.31
CA ASN A 74 7.72 -7.11 -7.47
C ASN A 74 8.47 -6.75 -6.19
N LEU A 75 9.75 -7.09 -6.14
CA LEU A 75 10.71 -6.52 -5.21
C LEU A 75 11.10 -5.11 -5.66
N VAL A 76 11.53 -4.28 -4.70
CA VAL A 76 12.04 -2.94 -5.02
C VAL A 76 13.40 -3.07 -5.71
N GLU A 77 13.54 -2.43 -6.85
CA GLU A 77 14.80 -2.34 -7.58
C GLU A 77 15.74 -1.30 -6.97
N ASP A 78 17.06 -1.49 -7.18
CA ASP A 78 18.04 -0.47 -6.83
C ASP A 78 17.76 0.83 -7.59
N GLY A 79 17.79 1.96 -6.88
CA GLY A 79 17.41 3.26 -7.44
C GLY A 79 15.99 3.72 -7.09
N TYR A 80 15.09 2.79 -6.72
CA TYR A 80 13.72 3.11 -6.29
C TYR A 80 13.49 2.96 -4.79
N ILE A 81 14.54 2.60 -4.05
CA ILE A 81 14.48 2.56 -2.58
C ILE A 81 14.16 3.96 -2.07
N SER A 82 13.09 4.07 -1.30
CA SER A 82 12.55 5.33 -0.81
C SER A 82 11.72 5.09 0.46
N PHE A 83 11.22 6.15 1.08
CA PHE A 83 10.37 5.99 2.27
C PHE A 83 9.05 5.23 2.00
N VAL A 84 8.54 5.26 0.76
CA VAL A 84 7.34 4.49 0.36
C VAL A 84 7.67 3.07 -0.15
N SER A 85 8.95 2.75 -0.31
CA SER A 85 9.48 1.45 -0.72
C SER A 85 10.87 1.24 -0.13
N GLN A 86 10.95 1.22 1.19
CA GLN A 86 12.25 1.25 1.91
C GLN A 86 13.01 -0.08 1.83
N PHE A 87 12.29 -1.18 1.71
CA PHE A 87 12.88 -2.52 1.78
C PHE A 87 12.65 -3.30 0.48
N LYS A 88 13.60 -4.14 0.10
CA LYS A 88 13.48 -5.08 -1.03
C LYS A 88 12.56 -6.25 -0.68
N ILE A 89 11.28 -5.95 -0.51
CA ILE A 89 10.21 -6.91 -0.21
C ILE A 89 9.10 -6.79 -1.27
N PRO A 90 8.27 -7.83 -1.46
CA PRO A 90 7.12 -7.78 -2.35
C PRO A 90 6.13 -6.67 -1.98
N TYR A 91 5.28 -6.24 -2.91
CA TYR A 91 4.30 -5.18 -2.66
C TYR A 91 3.29 -5.58 -1.58
N ILE A 92 2.76 -6.81 -1.64
CA ILE A 92 2.10 -7.49 -0.52
C ILE A 92 3.11 -8.48 0.05
N TYR A 93 3.60 -8.26 1.25
CA TYR A 93 4.78 -8.97 1.75
C TYR A 93 4.48 -10.14 2.70
N GLY A 94 3.21 -10.32 3.13
CA GLY A 94 2.77 -11.50 3.87
C GLY A 94 3.40 -11.73 5.25
N LEU A 95 3.99 -10.71 5.87
CA LEU A 95 4.60 -10.79 7.21
C LEU A 95 3.83 -9.90 8.20
N THR A 96 3.91 -10.23 9.50
CA THR A 96 3.58 -9.27 10.55
C THR A 96 4.71 -8.27 10.74
N CYS A 97 4.47 -7.17 11.46
CA CYS A 97 5.53 -6.21 11.77
C CYS A 97 6.67 -6.85 12.56
N GLY A 98 6.36 -7.76 13.50
CA GLY A 98 7.37 -8.48 14.26
C GLY A 98 8.19 -9.46 13.41
N GLU A 99 7.56 -10.16 12.46
CA GLU A 99 8.24 -11.02 11.50
C GLU A 99 9.14 -10.18 10.57
N LEU A 100 8.62 -9.06 10.06
CA LEU A 100 9.40 -8.15 9.23
C LEU A 100 10.60 -7.58 9.98
N ALA A 101 10.42 -7.10 11.21
CA ALA A 101 11.52 -6.57 12.03
C ALA A 101 12.64 -7.60 12.23
N ARG A 102 12.29 -8.87 12.49
CA ARG A 102 13.27 -9.96 12.58
C ARG A 102 14.01 -10.21 11.27
N MET A 103 13.29 -10.16 10.15
CA MET A 103 13.89 -10.30 8.82
C MET A 103 14.85 -9.13 8.53
N LEU A 104 14.45 -7.89 8.83
CA LEU A 104 15.30 -6.71 8.61
C LEU A 104 16.64 -6.79 9.34
N VAL A 105 16.64 -7.29 10.59
CA VAL A 105 17.88 -7.52 11.37
C VAL A 105 18.62 -8.76 10.87
N GLY A 106 17.93 -9.88 10.65
CA GLY A 106 18.54 -11.14 10.28
C GLY A 106 19.20 -11.15 8.90
N GLU A 107 18.63 -10.39 7.96
CA GLU A 107 19.14 -10.23 6.59
C GLU A 107 19.98 -8.95 6.41
N HIS A 108 20.32 -8.25 7.49
CA HIS A 108 21.10 -7.02 7.46
C HIS A 108 20.57 -5.96 6.47
N MET A 109 19.24 -5.77 6.46
CA MET A 109 18.57 -4.84 5.55
C MET A 109 18.51 -3.41 6.10
N LEU A 110 18.98 -3.17 7.32
CA LEU A 110 19.09 -1.86 7.96
C LEU A 110 20.54 -1.34 7.85
N ALA A 111 20.71 -0.01 7.84
CA ALA A 111 22.03 0.60 7.84
C ALA A 111 22.85 0.22 9.09
N LYS A 112 22.17 -0.07 10.20
CA LYS A 112 22.75 -0.58 11.44
C LYS A 112 21.75 -1.45 12.17
N ASP A 113 22.14 -2.66 12.57
CA ASP A 113 21.29 -3.57 13.32
C ASP A 113 21.10 -3.08 14.77
N CYS A 114 19.88 -3.16 15.27
CA CYS A 114 19.53 -2.79 16.63
C CYS A 114 19.36 -4.01 17.54
N LYS A 115 19.43 -3.79 18.85
CA LYS A 115 18.98 -4.77 19.84
C LYS A 115 17.47 -4.88 19.75
N LEU A 116 16.96 -5.95 19.12
CA LEU A 116 15.55 -6.16 18.85
C LEU A 116 14.92 -7.17 19.78
N THR A 117 13.81 -6.80 20.39
CA THR A 117 12.89 -7.72 21.08
C THR A 117 11.53 -7.71 20.38
N VAL A 118 11.01 -8.87 19.98
CA VAL A 118 9.66 -9.01 19.41
C VAL A 118 8.78 -9.76 20.39
N VAL A 119 7.71 -9.12 20.84
CA VAL A 119 6.66 -9.73 21.66
C VAL A 119 5.64 -10.35 20.71
N PRO A 120 5.60 -11.68 20.54
CA PRO A 120 4.74 -12.33 19.56
C PRO A 120 3.29 -12.31 19.99
N MET A 121 2.38 -12.32 19.03
CA MET A 121 0.97 -12.53 19.27
C MET A 121 0.69 -13.95 19.75
N LYS A 122 -0.26 -14.09 20.68
CA LYS A 122 -0.81 -15.40 21.07
C LYS A 122 -1.86 -15.84 20.04
N HIS A 123 -1.83 -17.13 19.68
CA HIS A 123 -2.81 -17.79 18.80
C HIS A 123 -2.89 -17.26 17.36
N TRP A 124 -2.00 -16.37 16.93
CA TRP A 124 -1.91 -15.95 15.54
C TRP A 124 -1.50 -17.13 14.65
N LYS A 125 -2.16 -17.24 13.49
CA LYS A 125 -1.79 -18.17 12.41
C LYS A 125 -1.74 -17.41 11.09
N ARG A 126 -0.81 -17.73 10.23
CA ARG A 126 -0.62 -17.06 8.92
C ARG A 126 -1.87 -17.11 8.03
N SER A 127 -2.69 -18.15 8.17
CA SER A 127 -3.99 -18.29 7.47
C SER A 127 -5.12 -17.40 7.99
N MET A 128 -4.87 -16.64 9.06
CA MET A 128 -5.88 -15.74 9.66
C MET A 128 -5.77 -14.37 9.00
N ASP A 129 -6.89 -13.86 8.49
CA ASP A 129 -7.10 -12.44 8.27
C ASP A 129 -7.53 -11.76 9.59
N TYR A 130 -7.63 -10.42 9.56
CA TYR A 130 -7.97 -9.66 10.77
C TYR A 130 -9.33 -10.07 11.37
N THR A 131 -10.32 -10.39 10.54
CA THR A 131 -11.68 -10.72 11.00
C THR A 131 -11.72 -11.99 11.86
N LYS A 132 -10.76 -12.90 11.67
CA LYS A 132 -10.64 -14.15 12.43
C LYS A 132 -9.92 -13.99 13.76
N THR A 133 -9.35 -12.82 14.04
CA THR A 133 -8.63 -12.57 15.29
C THR A 133 -9.55 -12.28 16.47
N GLY A 134 -10.79 -11.88 16.21
CA GLY A 134 -11.73 -11.41 17.23
C GLY A 134 -11.41 -10.03 17.80
N LEU A 135 -10.38 -9.34 17.26
CA LEU A 135 -10.00 -8.01 17.70
C LEU A 135 -10.89 -6.94 17.06
N GLN A 136 -11.15 -5.87 17.82
CA GLN A 136 -11.80 -4.66 17.29
C GLN A 136 -10.83 -3.93 16.38
N TRP A 137 -11.33 -3.51 15.20
CA TRP A 137 -10.54 -2.64 14.30
C TRP A 137 -10.50 -1.22 14.85
N ILE A 138 -9.30 -0.70 14.98
CA ILE A 138 -9.06 0.71 15.26
C ILE A 138 -8.45 1.30 14.00
N PRO A 139 -9.09 2.31 13.35
CA PRO A 139 -8.58 2.89 12.11
C PRO A 139 -7.14 3.37 12.29
N SER A 140 -6.22 2.79 11.55
CA SER A 140 -4.80 3.16 11.58
C SER A 140 -4.51 4.40 10.74
N SER A 141 -5.40 4.72 9.80
CA SER A 141 -5.35 5.91 8.93
C SER A 141 -6.78 6.31 8.57
N PRO A 142 -7.05 7.59 8.26
CA PRO A 142 -8.39 8.06 7.87
C PRO A 142 -8.99 7.31 6.68
N HIS A 143 -8.15 6.81 5.77
CA HIS A 143 -8.58 6.06 4.58
C HIS A 143 -8.57 4.55 4.78
N ILE A 144 -8.25 4.06 5.98
CA ILE A 144 -8.33 2.65 6.35
C ILE A 144 -9.36 2.47 7.49
N PRO A 145 -10.64 2.79 7.24
CA PRO A 145 -11.68 2.79 8.27
C PRO A 145 -12.07 1.39 8.75
N HIS A 146 -11.81 0.36 7.95
CA HIS A 146 -12.20 -1.03 8.22
C HIS A 146 -11.04 -2.00 7.91
N PRO A 147 -10.98 -3.18 8.53
CA PRO A 147 -9.94 -4.17 8.22
C PRO A 147 -9.95 -4.59 6.73
N HIS A 148 -11.12 -4.62 6.09
CA HIS A 148 -11.24 -4.91 4.66
C HIS A 148 -10.58 -3.86 3.75
N SER A 149 -10.40 -2.62 4.21
CA SER A 149 -9.69 -1.59 3.43
C SER A 149 -8.25 -2.00 3.12
N ALA A 150 -7.65 -2.86 3.96
CA ALA A 150 -6.31 -3.40 3.74
C ALA A 150 -6.21 -4.24 2.45
N TYR A 151 -7.28 -4.92 2.03
CA TYR A 151 -7.30 -5.68 0.77
C TYR A 151 -7.35 -4.78 -0.46
N PHE A 152 -8.02 -3.64 -0.34
CA PHE A 152 -8.23 -2.72 -1.45
C PHE A 152 -7.08 -1.73 -1.63
N TYR A 153 -6.32 -1.45 -0.58
CA TYR A 153 -5.17 -0.55 -0.69
C TYR A 153 -4.15 -1.04 -1.74
N PRO A 154 -3.65 -2.29 -1.72
CA PRO A 154 -2.73 -2.77 -2.75
C PRO A 154 -3.36 -2.90 -4.14
N LEU A 155 -4.68 -2.94 -4.23
CA LEU A 155 -5.42 -3.09 -5.48
C LEU A 155 -5.41 -1.82 -6.34
N SER A 156 -5.30 -0.62 -5.72
CA SER A 156 -5.41 0.67 -6.40
C SER A 156 -4.35 1.70 -5.99
N GLY A 157 -3.54 1.39 -4.96
CA GLY A 157 -2.65 2.35 -4.34
C GLY A 157 -1.54 2.89 -5.25
N ILE A 158 -1.04 2.10 -6.21
CA ILE A 158 0.00 2.54 -7.14
C ILE A 158 -0.60 3.53 -8.15
N VAL A 159 -1.70 3.19 -8.81
CA VAL A 159 -2.34 4.08 -9.79
C VAL A 159 -2.87 5.37 -9.13
N GLY A 160 -3.21 5.30 -7.85
CA GLY A 160 -3.63 6.47 -7.07
C GLY A 160 -2.55 7.53 -6.88
N GLU A 161 -1.28 7.24 -7.18
CA GLU A 161 -0.20 8.23 -7.18
C GLU A 161 -0.24 9.14 -8.42
N LEU A 162 -0.93 8.74 -9.47
CA LEU A 162 -1.15 9.58 -10.64
C LEU A 162 -2.47 10.38 -10.47
N PRO A 163 -2.51 11.66 -10.88
CA PRO A 163 -3.74 12.44 -10.95
C PRO A 163 -4.58 12.03 -12.18
N TYR A 164 -4.84 10.75 -12.31
CA TYR A 164 -5.45 10.11 -13.47
C TYR A 164 -6.84 9.56 -13.17
N LEU A 165 -6.99 8.92 -12.00
CA LEU A 165 -8.23 8.27 -11.57
C LEU A 165 -8.53 8.59 -10.10
N SER A 166 -9.82 8.68 -9.78
CA SER A 166 -10.26 8.52 -8.40
C SER A 166 -10.21 7.05 -8.01
N ILE A 167 -9.50 6.74 -6.94
CA ILE A 167 -9.45 5.41 -6.33
C ILE A 167 -10.37 5.32 -5.09
N GLY A 168 -11.32 6.24 -4.95
CA GLY A 168 -12.25 6.30 -3.85
C GLY A 168 -11.77 7.09 -2.62
N VAL A 169 -10.53 7.58 -2.61
CA VAL A 169 -10.08 8.56 -1.63
C VAL A 169 -10.86 9.86 -1.89
N GLY A 170 -11.51 10.36 -0.84
CA GLY A 170 -12.45 11.48 -0.98
C GLY A 170 -13.91 11.07 -1.11
N TYR A 171 -14.19 9.76 -1.08
CA TYR A 171 -15.51 9.17 -1.04
C TYR A 171 -15.64 8.12 0.07
N THR A 172 -16.79 7.47 0.20
CA THR A 172 -17.10 6.56 1.32
C THR A 172 -16.40 5.19 1.26
N ILE A 173 -15.81 4.83 0.13
CA ILE A 173 -15.17 3.51 -0.13
C ILE A 173 -13.74 3.70 -0.67
N PRO A 174 -12.81 4.19 0.15
CA PRO A 174 -11.43 4.42 -0.28
C PRO A 174 -10.79 3.13 -0.81
N PHE A 175 -10.04 3.26 -1.90
CA PHE A 175 -9.33 2.20 -2.63
C PHE A 175 -10.17 1.17 -3.36
N GLN A 176 -11.52 1.26 -3.32
CA GLN A 176 -12.43 0.22 -3.83
C GLN A 176 -12.97 0.52 -5.22
N MET A 177 -12.45 1.51 -5.91
CA MET A 177 -12.97 1.95 -7.21
C MET A 177 -11.88 2.53 -8.10
N PHE A 178 -12.25 2.66 -9.39
CA PHE A 178 -11.52 3.43 -10.40
C PHE A 178 -12.52 4.26 -11.19
N ALA A 179 -12.42 5.57 -11.12
CA ALA A 179 -13.39 6.46 -11.73
C ALA A 179 -12.77 7.77 -12.24
N ALA A 180 -13.33 8.30 -13.33
CA ALA A 180 -13.04 9.63 -13.85
C ALA A 180 -14.28 10.18 -14.56
N GLU A 181 -14.29 11.46 -14.91
CA GLU A 181 -15.41 12.12 -15.60
C GLU A 181 -15.60 11.62 -17.04
N TRP A 182 -14.50 11.20 -17.68
CA TRP A 182 -14.47 10.76 -19.09
C TRP A 182 -14.70 9.25 -19.27
N ILE A 183 -14.83 8.47 -18.20
CA ILE A 183 -15.08 7.03 -18.27
C ILE A 183 -16.58 6.76 -18.49
N ASP A 184 -16.90 5.80 -19.34
CA ASP A 184 -18.21 5.15 -19.42
C ASP A 184 -18.19 3.93 -18.48
N ALA A 185 -18.97 4.00 -17.42
CA ALA A 185 -18.96 3.01 -16.34
C ALA A 185 -19.35 1.61 -16.81
N ASP A 186 -20.39 1.52 -17.69
CA ASP A 186 -20.89 0.22 -18.18
C ASP A 186 -19.86 -0.43 -19.10
N LYS A 187 -19.28 0.33 -20.04
CA LYS A 187 -18.24 -0.18 -20.94
C LYS A 187 -17.02 -0.68 -20.18
N LEU A 188 -16.54 0.09 -19.19
CA LEU A 188 -15.39 -0.33 -18.41
C LEU A 188 -15.71 -1.59 -17.59
N ALA A 189 -16.90 -1.66 -16.97
CA ALA A 189 -17.30 -2.83 -16.20
C ALA A 189 -17.40 -4.08 -17.08
N ASP A 190 -17.96 -3.98 -18.29
CA ASP A 190 -18.04 -5.08 -19.24
C ASP A 190 -16.65 -5.55 -19.68
N ARG A 191 -15.75 -4.63 -20.03
CA ARG A 191 -14.37 -4.94 -20.40
C ARG A 191 -13.65 -5.67 -19.28
N MET A 192 -13.67 -5.11 -18.07
CA MET A 192 -13.02 -5.70 -16.91
C MET A 192 -13.59 -7.05 -16.50
N ASN A 193 -14.92 -7.23 -16.59
CA ASN A 193 -15.55 -8.52 -16.29
C ASN A 193 -15.25 -9.60 -17.35
N ASN A 194 -15.03 -9.20 -18.61
CA ASN A 194 -14.64 -10.12 -19.68
C ASN A 194 -13.22 -10.68 -19.51
N LEU A 195 -12.34 -10.02 -18.76
CA LEU A 195 -11.02 -10.55 -18.39
C LEU A 195 -11.12 -11.79 -17.47
N ASN A 196 -12.28 -12.01 -16.84
CA ASN A 196 -12.52 -13.13 -15.91
C ASN A 196 -11.47 -13.26 -14.81
N LEU A 197 -11.02 -12.13 -14.24
CA LEU A 197 -10.02 -12.12 -13.17
C LEU A 197 -10.49 -12.98 -11.98
N PRO A 198 -9.67 -13.94 -11.52
CA PRO A 198 -10.09 -14.87 -10.48
C PRO A 198 -10.49 -14.15 -9.19
N GLY A 199 -11.68 -14.44 -8.67
CA GLY A 199 -12.17 -13.92 -7.40
C GLY A 199 -12.51 -12.43 -7.38
N ILE A 200 -12.60 -11.77 -8.55
CA ILE A 200 -12.91 -10.34 -8.67
C ILE A 200 -14.10 -10.13 -9.63
N LYS A 201 -14.91 -9.13 -9.30
CA LYS A 201 -15.96 -8.61 -10.17
C LYS A 201 -16.01 -7.08 -10.10
N PHE A 202 -16.44 -6.48 -11.20
CA PHE A 202 -16.56 -5.06 -11.39
C PHE A 202 -18.02 -4.66 -11.58
N ARG A 203 -18.46 -3.66 -10.85
CA ARG A 203 -19.81 -3.10 -10.95
C ARG A 203 -19.73 -1.66 -11.44
N PRO A 204 -20.54 -1.25 -12.45
CA PRO A 204 -20.65 0.15 -12.84
C PRO A 204 -21.01 1.04 -11.65
N MET A 205 -20.42 2.23 -11.57
CA MET A 205 -20.62 3.13 -10.46
C MET A 205 -20.57 4.60 -10.90
N HIS A 206 -21.45 5.41 -10.31
CA HIS A 206 -21.45 6.87 -10.42
C HIS A 206 -21.27 7.48 -9.03
N LEU A 207 -20.49 8.55 -8.93
CA LEU A 207 -20.20 9.20 -7.65
C LEU A 207 -19.87 10.68 -7.81
N LYS A 208 -19.89 11.38 -6.69
CA LYS A 208 -19.42 12.75 -6.55
C LYS A 208 -18.52 12.85 -5.32
N PRO A 209 -17.18 12.91 -5.47
CA PRO A 209 -16.25 12.96 -4.34
C PRO A 209 -16.42 14.24 -3.51
N PHE A 210 -16.19 14.13 -2.20
CA PHE A 210 -16.24 15.26 -1.27
C PHE A 210 -14.93 16.04 -1.23
N TYR A 211 -13.80 15.35 -1.48
CA TYR A 211 -12.44 15.91 -1.54
C TYR A 211 -11.54 15.03 -2.43
N ALA A 212 -10.28 15.38 -2.58
CA ALA A 212 -9.29 14.74 -3.45
C ALA A 212 -9.64 14.81 -4.94
N PHE A 213 -9.23 13.82 -5.73
CA PHE A 213 -9.41 13.82 -7.19
C PHE A 213 -10.89 13.89 -7.56
N GLY A 214 -11.23 14.79 -8.47
CA GLY A 214 -12.60 14.98 -8.97
C GLY A 214 -13.56 15.57 -7.94
N LYS A 215 -13.06 16.28 -6.90
CA LYS A 215 -13.90 16.90 -5.88
C LYS A 215 -15.04 17.71 -6.49
N GLY A 216 -16.27 17.32 -6.17
CA GLY A 216 -17.47 18.03 -6.60
C GLY A 216 -17.89 17.72 -8.04
N GLU A 217 -17.10 16.97 -8.81
CA GLU A 217 -17.42 16.54 -10.17
C GLU A 217 -18.24 15.24 -10.18
N HIS A 218 -18.98 15.03 -11.23
CA HIS A 218 -19.66 13.76 -11.46
C HIS A 218 -18.71 12.80 -12.15
N LEU A 219 -18.24 11.81 -11.40
CA LEU A 219 -17.36 10.74 -11.89
C LEU A 219 -18.16 9.48 -12.14
N GLN A 220 -17.69 8.68 -13.08
CA GLN A 220 -18.20 7.34 -13.32
C GLN A 220 -17.03 6.37 -13.57
N GLY A 221 -17.30 5.10 -13.34
CA GLY A 221 -16.27 4.06 -13.44
C GLY A 221 -16.74 2.76 -12.82
N VAL A 222 -15.83 2.04 -12.17
CA VAL A 222 -16.13 0.72 -11.61
C VAL A 222 -15.80 0.64 -10.11
N GLN A 223 -16.71 0.02 -9.37
CA GLN A 223 -16.43 -0.49 -8.03
C GLN A 223 -15.90 -1.92 -8.15
N VAL A 224 -14.84 -2.22 -7.40
CA VAL A 224 -14.25 -3.56 -7.35
C VAL A 224 -14.87 -4.36 -6.20
N HIS A 225 -15.30 -5.59 -6.48
CA HIS A 225 -15.78 -6.56 -5.51
C HIS A 225 -14.83 -7.75 -5.45
N ILE A 226 -14.27 -8.03 -4.29
CA ILE A 226 -13.45 -9.22 -4.04
C ILE A 226 -14.41 -10.33 -3.59
N LEU A 227 -14.64 -11.32 -4.45
CA LEU A 227 -15.53 -12.45 -4.20
C LEU A 227 -14.80 -13.63 -3.57
N ASP A 228 -13.51 -13.83 -3.95
CA ASP A 228 -12.64 -14.85 -3.37
C ASP A 228 -11.24 -14.26 -3.21
N TYR A 229 -10.97 -13.82 -2.00
CA TYR A 229 -9.71 -13.20 -1.63
C TYR A 229 -8.49 -14.11 -1.88
N LYS A 230 -8.63 -15.43 -1.69
CA LYS A 230 -7.50 -16.35 -1.88
C LYS A 230 -7.09 -16.48 -3.35
N LYS A 231 -8.06 -16.40 -4.28
CA LYS A 231 -7.81 -16.49 -5.71
C LYS A 231 -7.43 -15.15 -6.33
N ALA A 232 -7.91 -14.05 -5.75
CA ALA A 232 -7.70 -12.71 -6.29
C ALA A 232 -6.21 -12.32 -6.26
N ARG A 233 -5.70 -11.83 -7.39
CA ARG A 233 -4.39 -11.20 -7.52
C ARG A 233 -4.58 -9.70 -7.35
N LEU A 234 -4.49 -9.23 -6.10
CA LEU A 234 -4.91 -7.88 -5.74
C LEU A 234 -4.03 -6.80 -6.39
N SER A 235 -2.72 -6.96 -6.33
CA SER A 235 -1.76 -5.97 -6.84
C SER A 235 -1.82 -5.78 -8.36
N GLU A 236 -2.35 -6.75 -9.10
CA GLU A 236 -2.42 -6.73 -10.57
C GLU A 236 -3.63 -5.95 -11.10
N VAL A 237 -4.72 -5.83 -10.34
CA VAL A 237 -5.99 -5.25 -10.80
C VAL A 237 -5.83 -3.85 -11.39
N GLN A 238 -5.04 -3.02 -10.73
CA GLN A 238 -4.80 -1.64 -11.18
C GLN A 238 -4.13 -1.57 -12.55
N PHE A 239 -3.27 -2.52 -12.90
CA PHE A 239 -2.61 -2.57 -14.20
C PHE A 239 -3.57 -3.03 -15.30
N TYR A 240 -4.43 -4.00 -15.02
CA TYR A 240 -5.52 -4.35 -15.95
C TYR A 240 -6.48 -3.18 -16.18
N ILE A 241 -6.79 -2.39 -15.15
CA ILE A 241 -7.58 -1.15 -15.30
C ILE A 241 -6.87 -0.17 -16.23
N MET A 242 -5.57 0.07 -16.04
CA MET A 242 -4.79 0.97 -16.90
C MET A 242 -4.76 0.48 -18.35
N GLN A 243 -4.57 -0.81 -18.56
CA GLN A 243 -4.57 -1.44 -19.89
C GLN A 243 -5.91 -1.27 -20.59
N GLU A 244 -7.01 -1.59 -19.92
CA GLU A 244 -8.35 -1.50 -20.52
C GLU A 244 -8.76 -0.04 -20.78
N LEU A 245 -8.36 0.89 -19.91
CA LEU A 245 -8.57 2.32 -20.13
C LEU A 245 -7.75 2.84 -21.30
N ALA A 246 -6.49 2.43 -21.47
CA ALA A 246 -5.68 2.80 -22.63
C ALA A 246 -6.29 2.31 -23.94
N ALA A 247 -6.87 1.10 -23.94
CA ALA A 247 -7.56 0.56 -25.11
C ALA A 247 -8.88 1.26 -25.41
N LEU A 248 -9.67 1.64 -24.39
CA LEU A 248 -10.96 2.32 -24.54
C LEU A 248 -10.82 3.81 -24.87
N TYR A 249 -9.79 4.46 -24.32
CA TYR A 249 -9.59 5.91 -24.35
C TYR A 249 -8.12 6.26 -24.69
N PRO A 250 -7.67 5.99 -25.93
CA PRO A 250 -6.28 6.23 -26.33
C PRO A 250 -5.88 7.71 -26.30
N ASP A 251 -6.86 8.60 -26.30
CA ASP A 251 -6.68 10.06 -26.14
C ASP A 251 -6.54 10.50 -24.67
N LYS A 252 -6.65 9.58 -23.71
CA LYS A 252 -6.51 9.82 -22.27
C LYS A 252 -5.39 8.96 -21.66
N PRO A 253 -4.13 9.13 -22.07
CA PRO A 253 -3.02 8.34 -21.54
C PRO A 253 -2.75 8.67 -20.07
N ALA A 254 -2.49 7.64 -19.24
CA ALA A 254 -2.11 7.82 -17.85
C ALA A 254 -0.73 8.50 -17.72
N PHE A 255 0.20 8.13 -18.61
CA PHE A 255 1.54 8.69 -18.68
C PHE A 255 1.58 9.79 -19.74
N CYS A 256 1.21 11.00 -19.34
CA CYS A 256 1.20 12.20 -20.16
C CYS A 256 1.96 13.33 -19.45
N LYS A 257 2.26 14.40 -20.19
CA LYS A 257 3.02 15.55 -19.68
C LYS A 257 2.35 16.21 -18.45
N GLU A 258 1.04 16.21 -18.41
CA GLU A 258 0.26 16.77 -17.31
C GLU A 258 0.48 15.99 -15.99
N ASN A 259 0.80 14.70 -16.07
CA ASN A 259 1.03 13.81 -14.94
C ASN A 259 2.53 13.64 -14.60
N GLU A 260 3.45 14.19 -15.41
CA GLU A 260 4.90 13.96 -15.31
C GLU A 260 5.48 14.24 -13.92
N SER A 261 4.96 15.25 -13.23
CA SER A 261 5.40 15.60 -11.87
C SER A 261 5.15 14.48 -10.83
N ARG A 262 4.35 13.47 -11.17
CA ARG A 262 4.00 12.36 -10.29
C ARG A 262 4.68 11.04 -10.67
N PHE A 263 5.38 10.97 -11.80
CA PHE A 263 6.02 9.73 -12.25
C PHE A 263 7.06 9.21 -11.26
N ASP A 264 7.90 10.09 -10.73
CA ASP A 264 8.89 9.71 -9.69
C ASP A 264 8.24 9.07 -8.46
N MET A 265 7.07 9.58 -8.02
CA MET A 265 6.35 8.98 -6.89
C MET A 265 5.70 7.66 -7.28
N PHE A 266 5.11 7.57 -8.47
CA PHE A 266 4.53 6.34 -8.99
C PHE A 266 5.58 5.23 -9.05
N ASP A 267 6.78 5.51 -9.61
CA ASP A 267 7.90 4.58 -9.69
C ASP A 267 8.39 4.12 -8.32
N LYS A 268 8.54 5.06 -7.38
CA LYS A 268 8.95 4.76 -6.01
C LYS A 268 7.94 3.86 -5.29
N VAL A 269 6.64 4.07 -5.50
CA VAL A 269 5.59 3.21 -4.92
C VAL A 269 5.57 1.86 -5.61
N CYS A 270 5.69 1.83 -6.94
CA CYS A 270 5.82 0.59 -7.71
C CYS A 270 7.11 -0.16 -7.38
N GLY A 271 8.19 0.56 -7.09
CA GLY A 271 9.52 0.02 -6.83
C GLY A 271 10.31 -0.30 -8.11
N SER A 272 9.85 0.18 -9.26
CA SER A 272 10.43 -0.05 -10.59
C SER A 272 9.87 0.96 -11.58
N CYS A 273 10.60 1.27 -12.67
CA CYS A 273 10.12 2.11 -13.78
C CYS A 273 9.71 1.31 -15.03
N LEU A 274 9.65 -0.03 -14.95
CA LEU A 274 9.42 -0.87 -16.13
C LEU A 274 8.07 -0.63 -16.81
N LEU A 275 7.09 -0.06 -16.10
CA LEU A 275 5.72 0.09 -16.60
C LEU A 275 5.55 1.09 -17.75
N TYR A 276 6.45 2.06 -17.94
CA TYR A 276 6.36 3.03 -19.03
C TYR A 276 7.62 3.15 -19.88
N THR A 277 8.69 2.43 -19.53
CA THR A 277 9.94 2.42 -20.31
C THR A 277 10.01 1.34 -21.37
N SER A 278 9.11 0.34 -21.31
CA SER A 278 8.94 -0.62 -22.39
C SER A 278 7.84 -0.14 -23.34
N ASP A 279 7.98 -0.35 -24.64
CA ASP A 279 6.89 -0.22 -25.64
C ASP A 279 5.70 -1.17 -25.35
N ALA A 280 5.66 -1.66 -24.17
CA ALA A 280 4.93 -2.79 -23.64
C ALA A 280 3.68 -2.39 -22.87
N ALA A 281 2.71 -1.80 -23.54
CA ALA A 281 1.32 -2.12 -23.20
C ALA A 281 1.06 -3.65 -23.31
N ASP A 282 1.88 -4.37 -24.08
CA ASP A 282 1.77 -5.81 -24.28
C ASP A 282 2.57 -6.65 -23.26
N ASP A 283 3.61 -6.09 -22.61
CA ASP A 283 4.47 -6.81 -21.65
C ASP A 283 4.04 -6.68 -20.18
N LEU A 284 3.04 -5.88 -19.88
CA LEU A 284 2.51 -5.69 -18.51
C LEU A 284 1.94 -6.96 -17.87
N ILE A 285 1.74 -8.02 -18.65
CA ILE A 285 1.14 -9.30 -18.21
C ILE A 285 2.21 -10.41 -18.11
N GLY A 286 3.45 -10.14 -18.41
CA GLY A 286 4.53 -11.13 -18.51
C GLY A 286 5.31 -11.42 -17.22
N VAL A 287 4.80 -11.06 -16.02
CA VAL A 287 5.46 -11.36 -14.73
C VAL A 287 4.56 -12.17 -13.83
#